data_81bf80414b9c15e9fb2509a98fa2c2b9
#
_entry.id   81bf80414b9c15e9fb2509a98fa2c2b9
#
_cell.length_a   1.000
_cell.length_b   1.000
_cell.length_c   1.000
_cell.angle_alpha   90.00
_cell.angle_beta   90.00
_cell.angle_gamma   90.00
#
_symmetry.space_group_name_H-M   'P 1'
#
loop_
_entity.id
_entity.type
_entity.pdbx_description
1 polymer ?
#
loop_
_entity_poly.entity_id
_entity_poly.type
_entity_poly.pdbx_seq_one_letter_code
_entity_poly.pdbx_strand_id
1 'polypeptide(L)'
;MDRIAAEPLDVGMNPATPSKRPTRRVRPQPPERGPAAGVASAGPDRPAAEWPGCRCFSFAVGKGRHRVWGTALLTEKSLSVNLLGGEVPHIGAVAVGIPRSSLARSERQSASTSVFALVGHKEDEMARSMATELARRLGVTSVVVAGVHLERARPADIAVVMRNANHAVEALLVCATSNARQKRRG
;
A
#
# COMPACT_ATOMS: atom_id res chain seq x y z
N MET A 1 -32.25 21.46 -66.85
CA MET A 1 -31.22 21.71 -65.82
C MET A 1 -31.94 22.01 -64.52
N ASP A 2 -32.47 20.95 -63.89
CA ASP A 2 -33.32 21.13 -62.72
C ASP A 2 -32.54 20.72 -61.48
N ARG A 3 -32.41 21.66 -60.54
CA ARG A 3 -31.85 21.40 -59.23
C ARG A 3 -32.90 20.80 -58.32
N ILE A 4 -32.73 19.56 -57.93
CA ILE A 4 -33.51 18.91 -56.89
C ILE A 4 -32.94 19.34 -55.56
N ALA A 5 -33.70 20.13 -54.78
CA ALA A 5 -33.40 20.47 -53.41
C ALA A 5 -33.84 19.30 -52.52
N ALA A 6 -32.88 18.77 -51.73
CA ALA A 6 -33.17 17.76 -50.70
C ALA A 6 -33.51 18.47 -49.38
N GLU A 7 -34.69 18.20 -48.86
CA GLU A 7 -35.08 18.65 -47.52
C GLU A 7 -34.34 17.85 -46.42
N PRO A 8 -33.96 18.45 -45.28
CA PRO A 8 -33.38 17.74 -44.16
C PRO A 8 -34.45 17.05 -43.32
N LEU A 9 -34.26 15.75 -43.07
CA LEU A 9 -35.07 14.95 -42.13
C LEU A 9 -34.79 15.41 -40.71
N ASP A 10 -35.81 15.96 -40.05
CA ASP A 10 -35.84 16.27 -38.64
C ASP A 10 -35.97 14.97 -37.81
N VAL A 11 -34.85 14.49 -37.24
CA VAL A 11 -34.84 13.36 -36.31
C VAL A 11 -34.90 13.92 -34.91
N GLY A 12 -36.10 14.12 -34.38
CA GLY A 12 -36.33 14.48 -32.98
C GLY A 12 -35.80 13.41 -32.02
N MET A 13 -34.58 13.54 -31.57
CA MET A 13 -34.06 12.78 -30.43
C MET A 13 -34.41 13.50 -29.15
N ASN A 14 -35.38 12.98 -28.42
CA ASN A 14 -35.70 13.36 -27.08
C ASN A 14 -34.70 12.68 -26.09
N PRO A 15 -33.83 13.40 -25.41
CA PRO A 15 -32.92 12.77 -24.43
C PRO A 15 -33.70 12.45 -23.16
N ALA A 16 -33.96 11.17 -22.94
CA ALA A 16 -34.46 10.67 -21.67
C ALA A 16 -33.44 10.97 -20.55
N THR A 17 -33.81 11.86 -19.65
CA THR A 17 -33.05 12.19 -18.43
C THR A 17 -32.97 10.94 -17.55
N PRO A 18 -31.75 10.44 -17.19
CA PRO A 18 -31.65 9.33 -16.27
C PRO A 18 -32.00 9.80 -14.85
N SER A 19 -33.07 9.22 -14.30
CA SER A 19 -33.47 9.36 -12.91
C SER A 19 -32.31 8.93 -11.99
N LYS A 20 -31.70 9.88 -11.29
CA LYS A 20 -30.71 9.61 -10.22
C LYS A 20 -31.43 8.98 -9.03
N ARG A 21 -31.36 7.66 -8.90
CA ARG A 21 -31.66 7.01 -7.63
C ARG A 21 -30.62 7.44 -6.58
N PRO A 22 -31.02 7.90 -5.39
CA PRO A 22 -30.06 8.23 -4.34
C PRO A 22 -29.40 6.93 -3.86
N THR A 23 -28.12 6.79 -4.11
CA THR A 23 -27.30 5.72 -3.52
C THR A 23 -27.23 5.98 -2.01
N ARG A 24 -27.82 5.07 -1.23
CA ARG A 24 -27.74 5.04 0.22
C ARG A 24 -26.27 4.95 0.62
N ARG A 25 -25.69 6.05 1.08
CA ARG A 25 -24.34 6.05 1.66
C ARG A 25 -24.35 5.15 2.89
N VAL A 26 -23.75 3.99 2.79
CA VAL A 26 -23.40 3.18 3.95
C VAL A 26 -22.30 3.95 4.69
N ARG A 27 -22.61 4.48 5.86
CA ARG A 27 -21.57 5.05 6.73
C ARG A 27 -20.74 3.90 7.28
N PRO A 28 -19.43 3.89 7.03
CA PRO A 28 -18.56 2.94 7.71
C PRO A 28 -18.63 3.21 9.21
N GLN A 29 -18.83 2.17 10.00
CA GLN A 29 -18.75 2.28 11.45
C GLN A 29 -17.28 2.59 11.83
N PRO A 30 -17.05 3.52 12.78
CA PRO A 30 -15.70 3.76 13.25
C PRO A 30 -15.16 2.48 13.91
N PRO A 31 -13.89 2.12 13.66
CA PRO A 31 -13.28 0.99 14.32
C PRO A 31 -13.25 1.21 15.83
N GLU A 32 -13.60 0.15 16.58
CA GLU A 32 -13.51 0.14 18.03
C GLU A 32 -12.12 0.57 18.50
N ARG A 33 -12.06 1.34 19.57
CA ARG A 33 -10.82 1.92 20.09
C ARG A 33 -9.89 0.80 20.57
N GLY A 34 -8.90 0.47 19.79
CA GLY A 34 -7.79 -0.38 20.21
C GLY A 34 -6.86 0.35 21.20
N PRO A 35 -6.00 -0.37 21.92
CA PRO A 35 -5.23 0.15 23.04
C PRO A 35 -4.29 1.31 22.68
N ALA A 36 -4.03 2.13 23.69
CA ALA A 36 -3.30 3.39 23.62
C ALA A 36 -1.87 3.24 23.07
N ALA A 37 -1.46 4.29 22.39
CA ALA A 37 -0.22 4.50 21.70
C ALA A 37 1.05 4.16 22.49
N GLY A 38 1.87 3.35 21.90
CA GLY A 38 3.26 3.13 22.28
C GLY A 38 3.92 2.21 21.29
N VAL A 39 5.08 2.62 20.79
CA VAL A 39 6.08 1.81 20.10
C VAL A 39 5.57 0.87 18.99
N ALA A 40 6.20 0.91 17.84
CA ALA A 40 6.03 -0.08 16.79
C ALA A 40 6.18 -1.49 17.39
N SER A 41 5.08 -2.18 17.68
CA SER A 41 5.12 -3.58 18.04
C SER A 41 4.81 -4.38 16.78
N ALA A 42 5.84 -4.90 16.15
CA ALA A 42 5.69 -5.99 15.21
C ALA A 42 5.87 -7.29 16.01
N GLY A 43 4.78 -8.02 16.19
CA GLY A 43 4.79 -9.32 16.84
C GLY A 43 4.14 -10.37 15.95
N PRO A 44 4.44 -11.66 16.11
CA PRO A 44 3.73 -12.72 15.41
C PRO A 44 2.32 -12.85 16.00
N ASP A 45 1.30 -12.53 15.21
CA ASP A 45 -0.10 -12.61 15.64
C ASP A 45 -0.66 -14.04 15.65
N ARG A 46 0.09 -15.04 15.15
CA ARG A 46 -0.30 -16.45 15.17
C ARG A 46 0.91 -17.37 15.11
N PRO A 47 0.82 -18.56 15.73
CA PRO A 47 1.92 -19.52 15.72
C PRO A 47 2.22 -19.96 14.27
N ALA A 48 3.51 -19.93 13.94
CA ALA A 48 4.05 -20.35 12.62
C ALA A 48 3.74 -21.82 12.24
N ALA A 49 3.03 -22.55 13.10
CA ALA A 49 2.66 -23.94 12.91
C ALA A 49 1.64 -24.18 11.78
N GLU A 50 0.85 -23.16 11.38
CA GLU A 50 -0.17 -23.31 10.35
C GLU A 50 0.36 -23.13 8.92
N TRP A 51 1.49 -22.41 8.74
CA TRP A 51 2.10 -22.21 7.41
C TRP A 51 3.61 -22.41 7.46
N PRO A 52 4.08 -23.65 7.19
CA PRO A 52 5.50 -23.97 7.18
C PRO A 52 6.28 -23.03 6.24
N GLY A 53 7.36 -22.44 6.77
CA GLY A 53 8.21 -21.51 5.99
C GLY A 53 7.66 -20.09 5.84
N CYS A 54 6.50 -19.77 6.46
CA CYS A 54 5.92 -18.44 6.46
C CYS A 54 5.99 -17.78 7.84
N ARG A 55 6.12 -16.46 7.85
CA ARG A 55 6.09 -15.63 9.07
C ARG A 55 5.16 -14.45 8.84
N CYS A 56 4.17 -14.31 9.71
CA CYS A 56 3.25 -13.18 9.70
C CYS A 56 3.65 -12.15 10.76
N PHE A 57 3.51 -10.89 10.41
CA PHE A 57 3.76 -9.75 11.31
C PHE A 57 2.61 -8.77 11.20
N SER A 58 2.23 -8.17 12.31
CA SER A 58 1.43 -6.95 12.33
C SER A 58 2.29 -5.80 12.84
N PHE A 59 2.00 -4.59 12.37
CA PHE A 59 2.73 -3.40 12.78
C PHE A 59 1.82 -2.18 12.84
N ALA A 60 2.19 -1.20 13.67
CA ALA A 60 1.55 0.10 13.71
C ALA A 60 2.58 1.15 14.12
N VAL A 61 2.59 2.29 13.41
CA VAL A 61 3.53 3.39 13.63
C VAL A 61 2.79 4.73 13.63
N GLY A 62 3.17 5.60 14.55
CA GLY A 62 2.57 6.92 14.68
C GLY A 62 1.29 6.95 15.49
N LYS A 63 0.63 8.12 15.52
CA LYS A 63 -0.56 8.40 16.33
C LYS A 63 -1.58 9.22 15.54
N GLY A 64 -2.85 9.15 15.99
CA GLY A 64 -3.95 9.93 15.42
C GLY A 64 -4.10 9.69 13.92
N ARG A 65 -4.44 10.75 13.19
CA ARG A 65 -4.70 10.69 11.75
C ARG A 65 -3.48 10.31 10.88
N HIS A 66 -2.26 10.45 11.43
CA HIS A 66 -1.02 10.10 10.72
C HIS A 66 -0.54 8.68 11.00
N ARG A 67 -1.30 7.91 11.80
CA ARG A 67 -0.95 6.52 12.10
C ARG A 67 -1.02 5.68 10.83
N VAL A 68 0.01 4.88 10.60
CA VAL A 68 0.02 3.80 9.62
C VAL A 68 0.10 2.46 10.33
N TRP A 69 -0.53 1.44 9.78
CA TRP A 69 -0.58 0.11 10.33
C TRP A 69 -0.78 -0.92 9.23
N GLY A 70 -0.49 -2.17 9.52
CA GLY A 70 -0.66 -3.19 8.51
C GLY A 70 -0.16 -4.54 8.93
N THR A 71 -0.09 -5.41 7.94
CA THR A 71 0.38 -6.79 8.07
C THR A 71 1.45 -7.08 7.04
N ALA A 72 2.31 -8.04 7.37
CA ALA A 72 3.32 -8.54 6.44
C ALA A 72 3.40 -10.07 6.51
N LEU A 73 3.53 -10.71 5.36
CA LEU A 73 3.79 -12.13 5.21
C LEU A 73 5.15 -12.33 4.57
N LEU A 74 6.09 -12.87 5.33
CA LEU A 74 7.44 -13.21 4.87
C LEU A 74 7.54 -14.70 4.62
N THR A 75 8.01 -15.06 3.44
CA THR A 75 8.41 -16.42 3.08
C THR A 75 9.92 -16.45 2.84
N GLU A 76 10.47 -17.60 2.50
CA GLU A 76 11.88 -17.73 2.14
C GLU A 76 12.27 -16.85 0.94
N LYS A 77 11.37 -16.66 -0.03
CA LYS A 77 11.65 -16.01 -1.32
C LYS A 77 10.89 -14.72 -1.57
N SER A 78 9.97 -14.34 -0.68
CA SER A 78 9.10 -13.19 -0.90
C SER A 78 8.62 -12.54 0.39
N LEU A 79 8.27 -11.25 0.28
CA LEU A 79 7.60 -10.48 1.32
C LEU A 79 6.37 -9.80 0.71
N SER A 80 5.21 -9.97 1.34
CA SER A 80 4.01 -9.22 1.01
C SER A 80 3.64 -8.32 2.20
N VAL A 81 3.40 -7.04 1.94
CA VAL A 81 3.06 -6.03 2.96
C VAL A 81 1.78 -5.33 2.55
N ASN A 82 0.83 -5.23 3.49
CA ASN A 82 -0.30 -4.32 3.39
C ASN A 82 -0.08 -3.20 4.41
N LEU A 83 0.04 -1.95 3.94
CA LEU A 83 0.15 -0.76 4.76
C LEU A 83 -1.06 0.13 4.52
N LEU A 84 -1.79 0.38 5.58
CA LEU A 84 -2.99 1.21 5.59
C LEU A 84 -2.82 2.34 6.61
N GLY A 85 -3.62 3.39 6.47
CA GLY A 85 -3.56 4.48 7.43
C GLY A 85 -4.51 5.62 7.12
N GLY A 86 -4.39 6.69 7.93
CA GLY A 86 -5.22 7.86 7.79
C GLY A 86 -6.63 7.69 8.34
N GLU A 87 -7.54 8.50 7.82
CA GLU A 87 -8.94 8.57 8.27
C GLU A 87 -9.83 7.58 7.53
N VAL A 88 -9.49 7.23 6.27
CA VAL A 88 -10.21 6.28 5.44
C VAL A 88 -9.22 5.30 4.80
N PRO A 89 -8.95 4.16 5.42
CA PRO A 89 -8.09 3.14 4.87
C PRO A 89 -8.65 2.60 3.53
N HIS A 90 -7.79 2.46 2.54
CA HIS A 90 -8.16 1.96 1.21
C HIS A 90 -6.93 1.35 0.52
N ILE A 91 -7.08 0.88 -0.70
CA ILE A 91 -5.95 0.56 -1.57
C ILE A 91 -5.76 1.72 -2.55
N GLY A 92 -4.61 2.40 -2.47
CA GLY A 92 -4.26 3.51 -3.36
C GLY A 92 -3.21 3.13 -4.39
N ALA A 93 -2.23 2.30 -4.01
CA ALA A 93 -1.20 1.81 -4.92
C ALA A 93 -0.70 0.42 -4.53
N VAL A 94 -0.16 -0.28 -5.53
CA VAL A 94 0.54 -1.56 -5.36
C VAL A 94 1.90 -1.46 -6.04
N ALA A 95 2.97 -1.81 -5.32
CA ALA A 95 4.33 -1.84 -5.86
C ALA A 95 4.95 -3.22 -5.73
N VAL A 96 5.72 -3.62 -6.74
CA VAL A 96 6.50 -4.85 -6.75
C VAL A 96 7.97 -4.51 -6.89
N GLY A 97 8.75 -4.73 -5.86
CA GLY A 97 10.21 -4.59 -5.84
C GLY A 97 10.87 -5.94 -6.10
N ILE A 98 11.74 -6.00 -7.09
CA ILE A 98 12.53 -7.19 -7.44
C ILE A 98 14.01 -6.90 -7.15
N PRO A 99 14.65 -7.65 -6.24
CA PRO A 99 16.05 -7.45 -5.91
C PRO A 99 16.94 -7.75 -7.10
N ARG A 100 17.98 -6.97 -7.27
CA ARG A 100 19.02 -7.16 -8.28
C ARG A 100 20.35 -6.58 -7.83
N SER A 101 21.43 -6.95 -8.50
CA SER A 101 22.70 -6.24 -8.34
C SER A 101 22.60 -4.82 -8.86
N SER A 102 23.32 -3.90 -8.26
CA SER A 102 23.38 -2.51 -8.72
C SER A 102 24.07 -2.43 -10.09
N LEU A 103 23.53 -1.62 -10.99
CA LEU A 103 24.14 -1.39 -12.32
C LEU A 103 25.44 -0.57 -12.23
N ALA A 104 25.57 0.27 -11.18
CA ALA A 104 26.74 1.11 -10.97
C ALA A 104 27.85 0.42 -10.16
N ARG A 105 27.48 -0.50 -9.28
CA ARG A 105 28.40 -1.25 -8.40
C ARG A 105 27.83 -2.64 -8.17
N SER A 106 28.36 -3.65 -8.85
CA SER A 106 27.86 -5.04 -8.81
C SER A 106 27.79 -5.66 -7.41
N GLU A 107 28.63 -5.20 -6.50
CA GLU A 107 28.67 -5.68 -5.10
C GLU A 107 27.54 -5.10 -4.22
N ARG A 108 26.82 -4.08 -4.70
CA ARG A 108 25.71 -3.48 -3.95
C ARG A 108 24.37 -4.05 -4.40
N GLN A 109 23.56 -4.41 -3.43
CA GLN A 109 22.16 -4.78 -3.67
C GLN A 109 21.35 -3.53 -4.06
N SER A 110 20.53 -3.68 -5.09
CA SER A 110 19.56 -2.71 -5.58
C SER A 110 18.23 -3.43 -5.82
N ALA A 111 17.21 -2.71 -6.28
CA ALA A 111 15.96 -3.30 -6.72
C ALA A 111 15.41 -2.55 -7.94
N SER A 112 14.68 -3.26 -8.78
CA SER A 112 13.80 -2.66 -9.79
C SER A 112 12.38 -2.70 -9.26
N THR A 113 11.63 -1.61 -9.43
CA THR A 113 10.30 -1.51 -8.85
C THR A 113 9.28 -1.06 -9.89
N SER A 114 8.21 -1.82 -10.02
CA SER A 114 7.02 -1.48 -10.81
C SER A 114 5.90 -1.06 -9.86
N VAL A 115 5.07 -0.09 -10.29
CA VAL A 115 3.96 0.43 -9.47
C VAL A 115 2.70 0.50 -10.30
N PHE A 116 1.60 0.09 -9.70
CA PHE A 116 0.24 0.33 -10.17
C PHE A 116 -0.45 1.28 -9.19
N ALA A 117 -0.74 2.49 -9.63
CA ALA A 117 -1.50 3.46 -8.85
C ALA A 117 -2.96 3.47 -9.30
N LEU A 118 -3.89 3.56 -8.37
CA LEU A 118 -5.30 3.76 -8.65
C LEU A 118 -5.54 5.23 -8.99
N VAL A 119 -6.47 5.47 -9.93
CA VAL A 119 -6.79 6.83 -10.37
C VAL A 119 -7.27 7.69 -9.19
N GLY A 120 -6.68 8.87 -9.05
CA GLY A 120 -7.00 9.81 -7.97
C GLY A 120 -6.24 9.58 -6.66
N HIS A 121 -5.34 8.60 -6.61
CA HIS A 121 -4.53 8.27 -5.43
C HIS A 121 -3.06 8.63 -5.66
N LYS A 122 -2.35 8.98 -4.58
CA LYS A 122 -0.96 9.48 -4.60
C LYS A 122 0.00 8.64 -3.73
N GLU A 123 -0.40 7.43 -3.40
CA GLU A 123 0.38 6.49 -2.59
C GLU A 123 1.46 5.74 -3.39
N ASP A 124 1.57 6.03 -4.68
CA ASP A 124 2.53 5.41 -5.60
C ASP A 124 3.98 5.57 -5.15
N GLU A 125 4.37 6.77 -4.69
CA GLU A 125 5.72 7.02 -4.19
C GLU A 125 6.00 6.28 -2.88
N MET A 126 5.02 6.23 -1.98
CA MET A 126 5.11 5.47 -0.73
C MET A 126 5.28 3.98 -1.01
N ALA A 127 4.41 3.40 -1.83
CA ALA A 127 4.48 1.98 -2.19
C ALA A 127 5.79 1.64 -2.89
N ARG A 128 6.24 2.50 -3.84
CA ARG A 128 7.51 2.37 -4.55
C ARG A 128 8.70 2.36 -3.60
N SER A 129 8.80 3.38 -2.75
CA SER A 129 9.90 3.54 -1.81
C SER A 129 10.01 2.33 -0.87
N MET A 130 8.88 1.91 -0.28
CA MET A 130 8.85 0.75 0.62
C MET A 130 9.23 -0.55 -0.10
N ALA A 131 8.62 -0.84 -1.26
CA ALA A 131 8.91 -2.06 -2.01
C ALA A 131 10.37 -2.13 -2.46
N THR A 132 10.93 -1.00 -2.91
CA THR A 132 12.34 -0.90 -3.29
C THR A 132 13.27 -1.19 -2.12
N GLU A 133 13.03 -0.56 -0.97
CA GLU A 133 13.90 -0.68 0.19
C GLU A 133 13.83 -2.07 0.82
N LEU A 134 12.64 -2.64 0.94
CA LEU A 134 12.44 -4.01 1.45
C LEU A 134 13.10 -5.04 0.54
N ALA A 135 12.87 -4.96 -0.78
CA ALA A 135 13.48 -5.88 -1.74
C ALA A 135 15.01 -5.78 -1.74
N ARG A 136 15.53 -4.54 -1.72
CA ARG A 136 16.96 -4.28 -1.70
C ARG A 136 17.63 -4.83 -0.45
N ARG A 137 17.04 -4.64 0.75
CA ARG A 137 17.67 -5.00 2.02
C ARG A 137 17.48 -6.46 2.41
N LEU A 138 16.36 -7.08 2.01
CA LEU A 138 16.07 -8.49 2.30
C LEU A 138 16.55 -9.43 1.21
N GLY A 139 16.83 -8.93 0.00
CA GLY A 139 17.22 -9.77 -1.13
C GLY A 139 16.08 -10.67 -1.66
N VAL A 140 14.82 -10.36 -1.36
CA VAL A 140 13.65 -11.12 -1.78
C VAL A 140 12.66 -10.22 -2.54
N THR A 141 11.89 -10.78 -3.44
CA THR A 141 10.81 -10.05 -4.10
C THR A 141 9.82 -9.54 -3.04
N SER A 142 9.54 -8.24 -3.07
CA SER A 142 8.69 -7.58 -2.08
C SER A 142 7.51 -6.88 -2.76
N VAL A 143 6.29 -7.20 -2.32
CA VAL A 143 5.06 -6.54 -2.75
C VAL A 143 4.57 -5.65 -1.63
N VAL A 144 4.23 -4.40 -1.95
CA VAL A 144 3.63 -3.45 -1.01
C VAL A 144 2.31 -2.95 -1.58
N VAL A 145 1.24 -3.17 -0.84
CA VAL A 145 -0.06 -2.55 -1.05
C VAL A 145 -0.15 -1.40 -0.05
N ALA A 146 -0.30 -0.17 -0.54
CA ALA A 146 -0.35 1.02 0.30
C ALA A 146 -1.63 1.81 0.07
N GLY A 147 -2.22 2.32 1.16
CA GLY A 147 -3.38 3.19 1.08
C GLY A 147 -3.57 4.01 2.35
N VAL A 148 -3.37 5.33 2.25
CA VAL A 148 -3.45 6.26 3.36
C VAL A 148 -4.22 7.49 2.92
N HIS A 149 -5.43 7.67 3.44
CA HIS A 149 -6.21 8.85 3.13
C HIS A 149 -6.28 9.82 4.31
N LEU A 150 -5.95 11.07 4.05
CA LEU A 150 -6.09 12.17 4.97
C LEU A 150 -6.98 13.26 4.37
N GLU A 151 -8.09 13.55 5.01
CA GLU A 151 -8.94 14.66 4.62
C GLU A 151 -8.17 15.99 4.73
N ARG A 152 -8.19 16.79 3.66
CA ARG A 152 -7.53 18.09 3.59
C ARG A 152 -6.06 18.04 4.04
N ALA A 153 -5.32 17.04 3.58
CA ALA A 153 -3.92 16.86 3.92
C ALA A 153 -3.06 18.05 3.48
N ARG A 154 -2.24 18.55 4.39
CA ARG A 154 -1.21 19.55 4.12
C ARG A 154 0.11 18.85 3.81
N PRO A 155 1.09 19.50 3.17
CA PRO A 155 2.41 18.91 2.92
C PRO A 155 3.10 18.37 4.19
N ALA A 156 2.90 19.04 5.33
CA ALA A 156 3.41 18.58 6.62
C ALA A 156 2.78 17.25 7.07
N ASP A 157 1.47 17.07 6.83
CA ASP A 157 0.77 15.82 7.16
C ASP A 157 1.33 14.65 6.33
N ILE A 158 1.55 14.87 5.02
CA ILE A 158 2.14 13.90 4.10
C ILE A 158 3.56 13.52 4.56
N ALA A 159 4.39 14.51 4.94
CA ALA A 159 5.74 14.26 5.43
C ALA A 159 5.74 13.39 6.71
N VAL A 160 4.78 13.58 7.60
CA VAL A 160 4.63 12.74 8.81
C VAL A 160 4.26 11.31 8.44
N VAL A 161 3.30 11.11 7.52
CA VAL A 161 2.89 9.78 7.06
C VAL A 161 4.04 9.05 6.37
N MET A 162 4.77 9.72 5.47
CA MET A 162 5.94 9.13 4.81
C MET A 162 7.03 8.72 5.81
N ARG A 163 7.29 9.53 6.83
CA ARG A 163 8.21 9.16 7.92
C ARG A 163 7.72 7.94 8.69
N ASN A 164 6.43 7.86 8.99
CA ASN A 164 5.84 6.70 9.67
C ASN A 164 5.93 5.43 8.80
N ALA A 165 5.72 5.55 7.50
CA ALA A 165 5.91 4.44 6.56
C ALA A 165 7.37 3.95 6.53
N ASN A 166 8.35 4.86 6.55
CA ASN A 166 9.77 4.52 6.64
C ASN A 166 10.09 3.81 7.97
N HIS A 167 9.53 4.25 9.09
CA HIS A 167 9.68 3.55 10.37
C HIS A 167 9.05 2.15 10.34
N ALA A 168 7.93 1.97 9.62
CA ALA A 168 7.35 0.64 9.43
C ALA A 168 8.30 -0.28 8.64
N VAL A 169 8.98 0.24 7.60
CA VAL A 169 10.02 -0.51 6.87
C VAL A 169 11.12 -0.97 7.82
N GLU A 170 11.65 -0.07 8.64
CA GLU A 170 12.71 -0.43 9.60
C GLU A 170 12.26 -1.49 10.62
N ALA A 171 11.03 -1.37 11.14
CA ALA A 171 10.47 -2.36 12.04
C ALA A 171 10.33 -3.74 11.38
N LEU A 172 9.84 -3.78 10.14
CA LEU A 172 9.72 -5.01 9.36
C LEU A 172 11.09 -5.65 9.08
N LEU A 173 12.10 -4.86 8.76
CA LEU A 173 13.47 -5.34 8.53
C LEU A 173 14.07 -5.96 9.79
N VAL A 174 13.87 -5.34 10.94
CA VAL A 174 14.30 -5.91 12.24
C VAL A 174 13.60 -7.24 12.49
N CYS A 175 12.28 -7.32 12.31
CA CYS A 175 11.53 -8.55 12.51
C CYS A 175 11.93 -9.65 11.51
N ALA A 176 12.17 -9.29 10.25
CA ALA A 176 12.58 -10.22 9.21
C ALA A 176 13.96 -10.86 9.51
N THR A 177 14.89 -10.08 10.06
CA THR A 177 16.29 -10.52 10.27
C THR A 177 16.56 -11.13 11.64
N SER A 178 15.73 -10.87 12.66
CA SER A 178 15.96 -11.35 14.05
C SER A 178 16.01 -12.87 14.15
N ASN A 179 15.19 -13.62 13.43
CA ASN A 179 15.18 -15.10 13.47
C ASN A 179 16.24 -15.76 12.57
N ALA A 180 16.82 -15.05 11.62
CA ALA A 180 17.93 -15.60 10.83
C ALA A 180 19.16 -15.86 11.71
N ARG A 181 19.29 -15.12 12.81
CA ARG A 181 20.37 -15.32 13.80
C ARG A 181 20.13 -16.51 14.74
N GLN A 182 18.88 -16.86 15.04
CA GLN A 182 18.58 -18.02 15.89
C GLN A 182 18.81 -19.36 15.16
N LYS A 183 18.46 -19.46 13.85
CA LYS A 183 18.71 -20.66 13.04
C LYS A 183 20.20 -20.97 12.78
N ARG A 184 21.10 -20.01 12.96
CA ARG A 184 22.55 -20.21 12.79
C ARG A 184 23.27 -20.61 14.09
N ARG A 185 22.58 -20.65 15.22
CA ARG A 185 23.14 -20.98 16.54
C ARG A 185 22.65 -22.34 17.11
N GLY A 186 21.77 -23.03 16.42
CA GLY A 186 21.34 -24.40 16.68
C GLY A 186 21.71 -25.31 15.52
#